data_20e6c2cf641eb48d841846dbf9e5000f
#
_entry.id   20e6c2cf641eb48d841846dbf9e5000f
#
_cell.length_a   1.000
_cell.length_b   1.000
_cell.length_c   1.000
_cell.angle_alpha   90.00
_cell.angle_beta   90.00
_cell.angle_gamma   90.00
#
_symmetry.space_group_name_H-M   'P 1'
#
loop_
_entity.id
_entity.type
_entity.pdbx_description
1 polymer ?
#
loop_
_entity_poly.entity_id
_entity_poly.type
_entity_poly.pdbx_seq_one_letter_code
_entity_poly.pdbx_strand_id
1 'polypeptide(L)'
;MQQGRTPLGAQNEAFPEKTMIFGLFGKKNNNQVIVDRQYQALTSAARMPEFYERLNVPDTVMGRFEMLSAVMILFFRRTRTSGTSGQEIAQEIVDAFFQDIDYSIRELGIGDNTVPKRMKKLAGMFYGRLEAYAKAMDTRDAEGLAAALVRNIHPKANEPVDMRGLADWMFVAEDHLLSQSEDVIARGSATLPKVA
;
A
#
# COMPACT_ATOMS: atom_id res chain seq x y z
N MET A 1 -55.98 -12.09 11.52
CA MET A 1 -55.28 -11.06 10.72
C MET A 1 -54.14 -10.56 11.57
N GLN A 2 -52.95 -11.09 11.37
CA GLN A 2 -51.69 -10.59 11.99
C GLN A 2 -50.71 -10.27 10.86
N GLN A 3 -50.42 -9.01 10.72
CA GLN A 3 -49.42 -8.52 9.78
C GLN A 3 -48.03 -8.61 10.42
N GLY A 4 -47.18 -9.45 9.86
CA GLY A 4 -45.79 -9.58 10.24
C GLY A 4 -44.98 -8.36 9.80
N ARG A 5 -44.22 -7.78 10.75
CA ARG A 5 -43.21 -6.78 10.48
C ARG A 5 -41.93 -7.49 10.08
N THR A 6 -41.46 -7.20 8.89
CA THR A 6 -40.15 -7.60 8.39
C THR A 6 -39.08 -6.66 8.99
N PRO A 7 -37.99 -7.15 9.58
CA PRO A 7 -36.89 -6.28 10.02
C PRO A 7 -36.04 -5.88 8.79
N LEU A 8 -35.72 -4.58 8.70
CA LEU A 8 -34.78 -4.03 7.76
C LEU A 8 -33.39 -4.71 7.94
N GLY A 9 -33.00 -5.42 6.95
CA GLY A 9 -31.64 -5.98 6.85
C GLY A 9 -30.60 -4.86 6.74
N ALA A 10 -29.62 -4.90 7.62
CA ALA A 10 -28.37 -4.15 7.51
C ALA A 10 -27.70 -4.56 6.21
N GLN A 11 -27.54 -3.61 5.28
CA GLN A 11 -26.72 -3.80 4.11
C GLN A 11 -25.26 -3.76 4.56
N ASN A 12 -24.71 -4.94 4.71
CA ASN A 12 -23.29 -5.16 4.88
C ASN A 12 -22.67 -4.93 3.49
N GLU A 13 -22.13 -3.74 3.26
CA GLU A 13 -21.28 -3.50 2.08
C GLU A 13 -19.96 -4.24 2.28
N ALA A 14 -20.00 -5.52 1.99
CA ALA A 14 -18.82 -6.35 1.88
C ALA A 14 -17.95 -5.82 0.73
N PHE A 15 -16.68 -5.54 1.02
CA PHE A 15 -15.65 -5.40 0.00
C PHE A 15 -15.72 -6.60 -0.95
N PRO A 16 -15.62 -6.41 -2.27
CA PRO A 16 -15.75 -7.52 -3.20
C PRO A 16 -14.66 -8.56 -2.90
N GLU A 17 -15.11 -9.69 -2.39
CA GLU A 17 -14.28 -10.88 -2.28
C GLU A 17 -13.84 -11.31 -3.69
N LYS A 18 -12.51 -11.43 -3.84
CA LYS A 18 -11.85 -12.32 -4.79
C LYS A 18 -12.36 -12.29 -6.23
N THR A 19 -11.95 -11.26 -6.96
CA THR A 19 -11.70 -11.50 -8.38
C THR A 19 -10.18 -11.44 -8.57
N MET A 20 -9.54 -12.60 -8.65
CA MET A 20 -8.19 -12.70 -9.17
C MET A 20 -8.21 -12.19 -10.60
N ILE A 21 -7.67 -10.99 -10.80
CA ILE A 21 -7.55 -10.36 -12.11
C ILE A 21 -6.36 -11.00 -12.84
N PHE A 22 -6.57 -12.20 -13.35
CA PHE A 22 -5.77 -12.73 -14.44
C PHE A 22 -6.52 -12.38 -15.74
N GLY A 23 -6.07 -11.37 -16.43
CA GLY A 23 -6.54 -11.10 -17.78
C GLY A 23 -6.85 -9.66 -18.11
N LEU A 24 -5.84 -8.80 -18.22
CA LEU A 24 -5.94 -7.57 -19.01
C LEU A 24 -4.60 -7.28 -19.71
N PHE A 25 -4.16 -8.25 -20.51
CA PHE A 25 -3.22 -7.96 -21.60
C PHE A 25 -4.04 -7.39 -22.75
N GLY A 26 -4.13 -6.08 -22.86
CA GLY A 26 -4.74 -5.49 -24.03
C GLY A 26 -5.24 -4.07 -23.88
N LYS A 27 -4.34 -3.13 -23.63
CA LYS A 27 -4.36 -1.80 -24.23
C LYS A 27 -3.04 -1.12 -23.85
N LYS A 28 -2.12 -0.97 -24.81
CA LYS A 28 -1.00 -0.02 -24.71
C LYS A 28 -1.64 1.37 -24.70
N ASN A 29 -1.90 1.89 -23.53
CA ASN A 29 -2.54 3.17 -23.35
C ASN A 29 -1.48 4.24 -23.03
N ASN A 30 -1.78 5.47 -23.40
CA ASN A 30 -1.07 6.70 -22.95
C ASN A 30 -0.95 6.78 -21.42
N ASN A 31 -1.71 5.98 -20.68
CA ASN A 31 -1.63 5.83 -19.23
C ASN A 31 -0.32 5.17 -18.75
N GLN A 32 0.34 4.32 -19.56
CA GLN A 32 1.54 3.61 -19.10
C GLN A 32 2.64 4.57 -18.65
N VAL A 33 2.87 5.64 -19.38
CA VAL A 33 3.88 6.67 -19.01
C VAL A 33 3.52 7.37 -17.69
N ILE A 34 2.23 7.58 -17.46
CA ILE A 34 1.70 8.19 -16.22
C ILE A 34 1.91 7.24 -15.05
N VAL A 35 1.54 5.97 -15.23
CA VAL A 35 1.69 4.91 -14.23
C VAL A 35 3.16 4.70 -13.87
N ASP A 36 4.03 4.56 -14.88
CA ASP A 36 5.47 4.36 -14.68
C ASP A 36 6.09 5.52 -13.90
N ARG A 37 5.73 6.75 -14.26
CA ARG A 37 6.20 7.95 -13.53
C ARG A 37 5.76 7.94 -12.08
N GLN A 38 4.47 7.67 -11.82
CA GLN A 38 3.95 7.65 -10.46
C GLN A 38 4.56 6.50 -9.65
N TYR A 39 4.68 5.32 -10.24
CA TYR A 39 5.29 4.17 -9.59
C TYR A 39 6.76 4.43 -9.25
N GLN A 40 7.52 5.03 -10.15
CA GLN A 40 8.91 5.45 -9.90
C GLN A 40 8.99 6.49 -8.77
N ALA A 41 8.10 7.46 -8.73
CA ALA A 41 8.05 8.46 -7.66
C ALA A 41 7.80 7.80 -6.29
N LEU A 42 6.82 6.89 -6.20
CA LEU A 42 6.51 6.15 -4.98
C LEU A 42 7.67 5.23 -4.55
N THR A 43 8.27 4.52 -5.50
CA THR A 43 9.41 3.64 -5.23
C THR A 43 10.63 4.44 -4.76
N SER A 44 10.88 5.60 -5.38
CA SER A 44 11.97 6.50 -4.97
C SER A 44 11.74 7.06 -3.58
N ALA A 45 10.50 7.45 -3.25
CA ALA A 45 10.13 7.90 -1.92
C ALA A 45 10.35 6.80 -0.86
N ALA A 46 9.97 5.55 -1.14
CA ALA A 46 10.18 4.42 -0.23
C ALA A 46 11.67 4.09 0.01
N ARG A 47 12.56 4.60 -0.82
CA ARG A 47 14.02 4.37 -0.73
C ARG A 47 14.80 5.52 -0.08
N MET A 48 14.12 6.53 0.46
CA MET A 48 14.81 7.61 1.17
C MET A 48 15.64 7.05 2.32
N PRO A 49 16.95 7.39 2.41
CA PRO A 49 17.87 6.83 3.42
C PRO A 49 17.40 7.03 4.85
N GLU A 50 16.73 8.13 5.12
CA GLU A 50 16.27 8.53 6.45
C GLU A 50 15.32 7.49 7.10
N PHE A 51 14.57 6.72 6.31
CA PHE A 51 13.74 5.65 6.86
C PHE A 51 14.58 4.56 7.52
N TYR A 52 15.71 4.25 6.92
CA TYR A 52 16.61 3.17 7.32
C TYR A 52 17.62 3.63 8.36
N GLU A 53 18.03 4.89 8.31
CA GLU A 53 19.04 5.46 9.21
C GLU A 53 18.43 6.00 10.49
N ARG A 54 17.18 6.52 10.45
CA ARG A 54 16.60 7.30 11.55
C ARG A 54 15.26 6.79 12.04
N LEU A 55 14.48 6.08 11.20
CA LEU A 55 13.13 5.64 11.53
C LEU A 55 13.02 4.13 11.75
N ASN A 56 14.13 3.49 12.09
CA ASN A 56 14.21 2.10 12.49
C ASN A 56 13.67 1.08 11.47
N VAL A 57 13.61 1.43 10.18
CA VAL A 57 13.31 0.46 9.13
C VAL A 57 14.59 -0.33 8.83
N PRO A 58 14.60 -1.68 8.90
CA PRO A 58 15.80 -2.46 8.57
C PRO A 58 16.16 -2.33 7.08
N ASP A 59 17.42 -2.02 6.76
CA ASP A 59 17.89 -2.00 5.36
C ASP A 59 18.13 -3.43 4.86
N THR A 60 17.05 -4.15 4.68
CA THR A 60 16.99 -5.52 4.17
C THR A 60 15.96 -5.61 3.05
N VAL A 61 15.98 -6.70 2.28
CA VAL A 61 14.96 -6.96 1.25
C VAL A 61 13.55 -6.86 1.82
N MET A 62 13.33 -7.42 3.02
CA MET A 62 12.02 -7.35 3.67
C MET A 62 11.70 -5.96 4.19
N GLY A 63 12.65 -5.25 4.80
CA GLY A 63 12.43 -3.86 5.23
C GLY A 63 12.11 -2.93 4.08
N ARG A 64 12.76 -3.09 2.94
CA ARG A 64 12.45 -2.36 1.70
C ARG A 64 11.06 -2.70 1.16
N PHE A 65 10.65 -3.97 1.20
CA PHE A 65 9.28 -4.39 0.87
C PHE A 65 8.25 -3.75 1.81
N GLU A 66 8.52 -3.73 3.12
CA GLU A 66 7.64 -3.12 4.11
C GLU A 66 7.48 -1.61 3.89
N MET A 67 8.58 -0.91 3.61
CA MET A 67 8.55 0.53 3.37
C MET A 67 7.81 0.86 2.07
N LEU A 68 8.07 0.11 1.00
CA LEU A 68 7.33 0.28 -0.26
C LEU A 68 5.84 -0.02 -0.06
N SER A 69 5.50 -1.07 0.71
CA SER A 69 4.11 -1.36 1.05
C SER A 69 3.44 -0.22 1.81
N ALA A 70 4.12 0.40 2.77
CA ALA A 70 3.59 1.55 3.51
C ALA A 70 3.31 2.75 2.57
N VAL A 71 4.24 3.07 1.68
CA VAL A 71 4.09 4.14 0.69
C VAL A 71 2.93 3.85 -0.28
N MET A 72 2.82 2.60 -0.78
CA MET A 72 1.69 2.20 -1.63
C MET A 72 0.36 2.31 -0.91
N ILE A 73 0.28 1.92 0.36
CA ILE A 73 -0.93 2.03 1.18
C ILE A 73 -1.37 3.49 1.30
N LEU A 74 -0.44 4.41 1.55
CA LEU A 74 -0.73 5.85 1.60
C LEU A 74 -1.31 6.36 0.27
N PHE A 75 -0.72 5.97 -0.85
CA PHE A 75 -1.23 6.35 -2.17
C PHE A 75 -2.62 5.76 -2.44
N PHE A 76 -2.88 4.51 -2.10
CA PHE A 76 -4.19 3.87 -2.29
C PHE A 76 -5.25 4.48 -1.37
N ARG A 77 -4.89 4.90 -0.17
CA ARG A 77 -5.80 5.66 0.72
C ARG A 77 -6.19 7.00 0.09
N ARG A 78 -5.24 7.70 -0.52
CA ARG A 78 -5.53 8.95 -1.27
C ARG A 78 -6.45 8.72 -2.45
N THR A 79 -6.22 7.67 -3.23
CA THR A 79 -6.96 7.43 -4.48
C THR A 79 -8.30 6.74 -4.27
N ARG A 80 -8.59 6.23 -3.07
CA ARG A 80 -9.88 5.60 -2.72
C ARG A 80 -11.09 6.48 -3.02
N THR A 81 -10.94 7.79 -2.82
CA THR A 81 -11.98 8.80 -3.06
C THR A 81 -11.79 9.59 -4.34
N SER A 82 -10.81 9.25 -5.15
CA SER A 82 -10.55 9.88 -6.44
C SER A 82 -11.61 9.51 -7.48
N GLY A 83 -11.74 10.37 -8.50
CA GLY A 83 -12.51 10.03 -9.70
C GLY A 83 -11.93 8.84 -10.46
N THR A 84 -12.64 8.42 -11.52
CA THR A 84 -12.32 7.21 -12.32
C THR A 84 -10.85 7.13 -12.74
N SER A 85 -10.27 8.23 -13.23
CA SER A 85 -8.86 8.25 -13.69
C SER A 85 -7.87 7.98 -12.55
N GLY A 86 -8.11 8.50 -11.34
CA GLY A 86 -7.25 8.24 -10.19
C GLY A 86 -7.35 6.80 -9.70
N GLN A 87 -8.55 6.20 -9.77
CA GLN A 87 -8.75 4.80 -9.42
C GLN A 87 -8.12 3.84 -10.46
N GLU A 88 -8.21 4.16 -11.74
CA GLU A 88 -7.55 3.40 -12.82
C GLU A 88 -6.02 3.41 -12.64
N ILE A 89 -5.43 4.58 -12.40
CA ILE A 89 -3.98 4.70 -12.11
C ILE A 89 -3.60 3.87 -10.88
N ALA A 90 -4.40 3.93 -9.81
CA ALA A 90 -4.13 3.14 -8.60
C ALA A 90 -4.14 1.64 -8.90
N GLN A 91 -5.08 1.16 -9.71
CA GLN A 91 -5.14 -0.25 -10.11
C GLN A 91 -3.91 -0.67 -10.92
N GLU A 92 -3.52 0.12 -11.91
CA GLU A 92 -2.33 -0.17 -12.72
C GLU A 92 -1.04 -0.12 -11.88
N ILE A 93 -0.97 0.74 -10.86
CA ILE A 93 0.15 0.78 -9.91
C ILE A 93 0.19 -0.47 -9.03
N VAL A 94 -0.96 -1.00 -8.59
CA VAL A 94 -1.01 -2.31 -7.89
C VAL A 94 -0.43 -3.41 -8.75
N ASP A 95 -0.82 -3.44 -10.02
CA ASP A 95 -0.34 -4.46 -10.97
C ASP A 95 1.17 -4.33 -11.20
N ALA A 96 1.68 -3.10 -11.38
CA ALA A 96 3.12 -2.82 -11.50
C ALA A 96 3.89 -3.23 -10.23
N PHE A 97 3.35 -2.94 -9.06
CA PHE A 97 3.96 -3.34 -7.78
C PHE A 97 4.09 -4.86 -7.65
N PHE A 98 3.04 -5.62 -7.95
CA PHE A 98 3.13 -7.07 -7.89
C PHE A 98 4.00 -7.67 -8.99
N GLN A 99 4.05 -7.04 -10.16
CA GLN A 99 4.98 -7.45 -11.22
C GLN A 99 6.44 -7.23 -10.83
N ASP A 100 6.77 -6.10 -10.21
CA ASP A 100 8.12 -5.81 -9.70
C ASP A 100 8.56 -6.80 -8.62
N ILE A 101 7.64 -7.18 -7.73
CA ILE A 101 7.87 -8.23 -6.74
C ILE A 101 8.13 -9.59 -7.40
N ASP A 102 7.36 -9.98 -8.42
CA ASP A 102 7.56 -11.24 -9.14
C ASP A 102 8.95 -11.28 -9.79
N TYR A 103 9.37 -10.20 -10.46
CA TYR A 103 10.71 -10.07 -11.03
C TYR A 103 11.79 -10.16 -9.97
N SER A 104 11.64 -9.43 -8.86
CA SER A 104 12.62 -9.46 -7.77
C SER A 104 12.79 -10.86 -7.16
N ILE A 105 11.70 -11.63 -7.03
CA ILE A 105 11.75 -13.02 -6.54
C ILE A 105 12.53 -13.92 -7.52
N ARG A 106 12.33 -13.75 -8.82
CA ARG A 106 13.03 -14.52 -9.87
C ARG A 106 14.51 -14.19 -9.92
N GLU A 107 14.87 -12.90 -9.80
CA GLU A 107 16.27 -12.45 -9.75
C GLU A 107 17.04 -13.04 -8.56
N LEU A 108 16.38 -13.34 -7.45
CA LEU A 108 16.97 -14.03 -6.31
C LEU A 108 17.25 -15.52 -6.57
N GLY A 109 17.07 -16.02 -7.80
CA GLY A 109 17.35 -17.40 -8.17
C GLY A 109 16.33 -18.42 -7.62
N ILE A 110 15.13 -17.95 -7.28
CA ILE A 110 14.08 -18.80 -6.74
C ILE A 110 13.41 -19.54 -7.90
N GLY A 111 13.41 -20.87 -7.83
CA GLY A 111 12.83 -21.70 -8.87
C GLY A 111 11.35 -21.40 -9.13
N ASP A 112 10.96 -21.45 -10.41
CA ASP A 112 9.64 -21.06 -10.92
C ASP A 112 8.47 -21.71 -10.17
N ASN A 113 8.62 -22.94 -9.72
CA ASN A 113 7.59 -23.66 -8.98
C ASN A 113 7.27 -23.07 -7.60
N THR A 114 8.18 -22.28 -7.02
CA THR A 114 8.02 -21.66 -5.70
C THR A 114 7.57 -20.19 -5.77
N VAL A 115 7.74 -19.54 -6.93
CA VAL A 115 7.36 -18.15 -7.16
C VAL A 115 5.88 -17.91 -6.83
N PRO A 116 4.89 -18.69 -7.33
CA PRO A 116 3.47 -18.45 -7.02
C PRO A 116 3.16 -18.50 -5.53
N LYS A 117 3.80 -19.41 -4.79
CA LYS A 117 3.62 -19.54 -3.34
C LYS A 117 4.16 -18.30 -2.60
N ARG A 118 5.32 -17.79 -3.03
CA ARG A 118 5.91 -16.58 -2.45
C ARG A 118 5.09 -15.34 -2.78
N MET A 119 4.64 -15.20 -4.03
CA MET A 119 3.75 -14.12 -4.46
C MET A 119 2.47 -14.10 -3.63
N LYS A 120 1.81 -15.25 -3.47
CA LYS A 120 0.61 -15.37 -2.61
C LYS A 120 0.89 -14.93 -1.17
N LYS A 121 2.05 -15.29 -0.62
CA LYS A 121 2.45 -14.89 0.73
C LYS A 121 2.65 -13.38 0.82
N LEU A 122 3.40 -12.77 -0.11
CA LEU A 122 3.67 -11.33 -0.11
C LEU A 122 2.40 -10.51 -0.36
N ALA A 123 1.53 -10.98 -1.24
CA ALA A 123 0.20 -10.36 -1.42
C ALA A 123 -0.63 -10.43 -0.13
N GLY A 124 -0.69 -11.57 0.55
CA GLY A 124 -1.36 -11.69 1.84
C GLY A 124 -0.77 -10.78 2.91
N MET A 125 0.55 -10.63 2.93
CA MET A 125 1.23 -9.68 3.81
C MET A 125 0.82 -8.24 3.49
N PHE A 126 0.84 -7.84 2.23
CA PHE A 126 0.45 -6.50 1.80
C PHE A 126 -0.99 -6.15 2.21
N TYR A 127 -1.95 -7.02 1.90
CA TYR A 127 -3.36 -6.78 2.27
C TYR A 127 -3.60 -6.75 3.79
N GLY A 128 -2.89 -7.60 4.55
CA GLY A 128 -2.96 -7.54 6.01
C GLY A 128 -2.42 -6.22 6.59
N ARG A 129 -1.40 -5.63 5.95
CA ARG A 129 -0.88 -4.31 6.33
C ARG A 129 -1.84 -3.20 5.95
N LEU A 130 -2.41 -3.28 4.75
CA LEU A 130 -3.43 -2.33 4.29
C LEU A 130 -4.57 -2.23 5.31
N GLU A 131 -5.10 -3.35 5.77
CA GLU A 131 -6.17 -3.39 6.79
C GLU A 131 -5.70 -2.82 8.14
N ALA A 132 -4.56 -3.30 8.65
CA ALA A 132 -4.06 -2.91 9.96
C ALA A 132 -3.69 -1.42 10.04
N TYR A 133 -3.03 -0.89 9.00
CA TYR A 133 -2.63 0.52 8.97
C TYR A 133 -3.85 1.42 8.70
N ALA A 134 -4.75 1.04 7.79
CA ALA A 134 -5.96 1.79 7.53
C ALA A 134 -6.79 1.99 8.81
N LYS A 135 -6.98 0.94 9.61
CA LYS A 135 -7.72 1.01 10.86
C LYS A 135 -7.14 2.05 11.83
N ALA A 136 -5.82 2.06 12.04
CA ALA A 136 -5.16 3.02 12.92
C ALA A 136 -5.18 4.45 12.32
N MET A 137 -4.99 4.57 11.01
CA MET A 137 -4.99 5.86 10.32
C MET A 137 -6.39 6.50 10.26
N ASP A 138 -7.45 5.72 10.08
CA ASP A 138 -8.84 6.22 10.07
C ASP A 138 -9.24 6.88 11.41
N THR A 139 -8.65 6.42 12.52
CA THR A 139 -8.86 6.98 13.87
C THR A 139 -7.76 7.92 14.33
N ARG A 140 -6.75 8.19 13.48
CA ARG A 140 -5.54 8.97 13.83
C ARG A 140 -4.83 8.43 15.07
N ASP A 141 -4.88 7.11 15.28
CA ASP A 141 -4.25 6.41 16.40
C ASP A 141 -2.76 6.14 16.08
N ALA A 142 -1.91 7.07 16.47
CA ALA A 142 -0.47 6.99 16.20
C ALA A 142 0.20 5.87 17.01
N GLU A 143 -0.26 5.58 18.21
CA GLU A 143 0.26 4.48 19.02
C GLU A 143 -0.14 3.12 18.41
N GLY A 144 -1.40 2.99 18.00
CA GLY A 144 -1.89 1.80 17.29
C GLY A 144 -1.17 1.56 15.96
N LEU A 145 -0.88 2.64 15.20
CA LEU A 145 -0.10 2.56 13.96
C LEU A 145 1.34 2.14 14.24
N ALA A 146 2.01 2.76 15.22
CA ALA A 146 3.38 2.39 15.62
C ALA A 146 3.45 0.92 16.06
N ALA A 147 2.49 0.46 16.87
CA ALA A 147 2.40 -0.94 17.27
C ALA A 147 2.17 -1.89 16.09
N ALA A 148 1.37 -1.50 15.08
CA ALA A 148 1.17 -2.28 13.87
C ALA A 148 2.45 -2.33 13.01
N LEU A 149 3.19 -1.23 12.92
CA LEU A 149 4.49 -1.16 12.25
C LEU A 149 5.52 -2.08 12.90
N VAL A 150 5.63 -2.06 14.26
CA VAL A 150 6.51 -2.98 15.00
C VAL A 150 6.20 -4.44 14.63
N ARG A 151 4.94 -4.85 14.71
CA ARG A 151 4.54 -6.24 14.42
C ARG A 151 4.89 -6.68 13.00
N ASN A 152 4.85 -5.77 12.03
CA ASN A 152 5.07 -6.10 10.62
C ASN A 152 6.54 -5.97 10.21
N ILE A 153 7.23 -4.92 10.65
CA ILE A 153 8.61 -4.62 10.27
C ILE A 153 9.61 -5.38 11.13
N HIS A 154 9.28 -5.55 12.42
CA HIS A 154 10.13 -6.20 13.40
C HIS A 154 9.48 -7.42 14.07
N PRO A 155 8.96 -8.42 13.30
CA PRO A 155 8.19 -9.53 13.85
C PRO A 155 8.99 -10.45 14.79
N LYS A 156 10.31 -10.29 14.82
CA LYS A 156 11.23 -11.11 15.64
C LYS A 156 12.05 -10.27 16.62
N ALA A 157 11.69 -9.00 16.85
CA ALA A 157 12.40 -8.18 17.80
C ALA A 157 12.20 -8.73 19.22
N ASN A 158 13.31 -8.96 19.92
CA ASN A 158 13.31 -9.37 21.33
C ASN A 158 13.25 -8.17 22.26
N GLU A 159 13.56 -6.99 21.76
CA GLU A 159 13.55 -5.72 22.48
C GLU A 159 12.54 -4.76 21.88
N PRO A 160 12.01 -3.80 22.64
CA PRO A 160 11.12 -2.78 22.13
C PRO A 160 11.81 -1.97 21.02
N VAL A 161 11.14 -1.84 19.85
CA VAL A 161 11.58 -0.98 18.76
C VAL A 161 10.62 0.19 18.66
N ASP A 162 11.16 1.40 18.64
CA ASP A 162 10.35 2.60 18.47
C ASP A 162 10.05 2.85 16.99
N MET A 163 8.77 2.72 16.61
CA MET A 163 8.27 3.02 15.26
C MET A 163 7.39 4.27 15.24
N ARG A 164 7.40 5.06 16.31
CA ARG A 164 6.58 6.27 16.42
C ARG A 164 6.95 7.30 15.35
N GLY A 165 8.24 7.50 15.10
CA GLY A 165 8.70 8.43 14.07
C GLY A 165 8.19 8.07 12.66
N LEU A 166 8.14 6.76 12.32
CA LEU A 166 7.57 6.32 11.06
C LEU A 166 6.04 6.49 11.03
N ALA A 167 5.35 6.21 12.13
CA ALA A 167 3.91 6.42 12.23
C ALA A 167 3.55 7.91 12.06
N ASP A 168 4.27 8.82 12.70
CA ASP A 168 4.08 10.26 12.58
C ASP A 168 4.35 10.74 11.15
N TRP A 169 5.42 10.25 10.51
CA TRP A 169 5.68 10.53 9.10
C TRP A 169 4.55 10.05 8.19
N MET A 170 3.97 8.88 8.44
CA MET A 170 2.86 8.35 7.64
C MET A 170 1.62 9.26 7.73
N PHE A 171 1.32 9.85 8.88
CA PHE A 171 0.24 10.83 9.00
C PHE A 171 0.53 12.11 8.22
N VAL A 172 1.75 12.64 8.34
CA VAL A 172 2.17 13.81 7.56
C VAL A 172 2.11 13.54 6.06
N ALA A 173 2.51 12.34 5.64
CA ALA A 173 2.47 11.92 4.25
C ALA A 173 1.04 11.74 3.73
N GLU A 174 0.13 11.21 4.53
CA GLU A 174 -1.29 11.14 4.19
C GLU A 174 -1.90 12.52 4.01
N ASP A 175 -1.68 13.44 4.97
CA ASP A 175 -2.19 14.82 4.90
C ASP A 175 -1.61 15.54 3.66
N HIS A 176 -0.33 15.33 3.35
CA HIS A 176 0.31 15.88 2.16
C HIS A 176 -0.33 15.33 0.87
N LEU A 177 -0.59 14.02 0.78
CA LEU A 177 -1.26 13.42 -0.37
C LEU A 177 -2.70 13.93 -0.52
N LEU A 178 -3.43 14.07 0.59
CA LEU A 178 -4.80 14.58 0.59
C LEU A 178 -4.88 16.05 0.15
N SER A 179 -3.83 16.85 0.38
CA SER A 179 -3.76 18.25 -0.06
C SER A 179 -3.52 18.40 -1.58
N GLN A 180 -3.08 17.36 -2.27
CA GLN A 180 -2.81 17.40 -3.71
C GLN A 180 -4.09 17.26 -4.52
N SER A 181 -4.22 18.03 -5.59
CA SER A 181 -5.41 18.04 -6.44
C SER A 181 -5.58 16.73 -7.22
N GLU A 182 -6.82 16.47 -7.65
CA GLU A 182 -7.12 15.32 -8.53
C GLU A 182 -6.30 15.37 -9.84
N ASP A 183 -6.02 16.55 -10.36
CA ASP A 183 -5.18 16.71 -11.55
C ASP A 183 -3.75 16.21 -11.35
N VAL A 184 -3.18 16.42 -10.17
CA VAL A 184 -1.84 15.91 -9.82
C VAL A 184 -1.86 14.39 -9.79
N ILE A 185 -2.89 13.80 -9.18
CA ILE A 185 -3.08 12.35 -9.14
C ILE A 185 -3.26 11.79 -10.57
N ALA A 186 -4.16 12.38 -11.34
CA ALA A 186 -4.47 11.92 -12.70
C ALA A 186 -3.29 12.02 -13.67
N ARG A 187 -2.32 12.91 -13.39
CA ARG A 187 -1.09 13.04 -14.20
C ARG A 187 0.05 12.16 -13.69
N GLY A 188 -0.15 11.38 -12.65
CA GLY A 188 0.92 10.56 -12.06
C GLY A 188 2.07 11.39 -11.50
N SER A 189 1.75 12.50 -10.84
CA SER A 189 2.72 13.45 -10.30
C SER A 189 2.57 13.66 -8.79
N ALA A 190 1.85 12.77 -8.11
CA ALA A 190 1.73 12.82 -6.66
C ALA A 190 3.09 12.61 -6.00
N THR A 191 3.36 13.42 -4.98
CA THR A 191 4.62 13.41 -4.24
C THR A 191 4.40 13.09 -2.77
N LEU A 192 5.45 12.63 -2.11
CA LEU A 192 5.50 12.41 -0.67
C LEU A 192 6.47 13.39 0.00
N PRO A 193 6.25 13.76 1.26
CA PRO A 193 7.13 14.65 1.98
C PRO A 193 8.45 13.94 2.29
N LYS A 194 9.52 14.72 2.42
CA LYS A 194 10.78 14.23 2.98
C LYS A 194 10.58 13.89 4.45
N VAL A 195 11.41 13.00 4.95
CA VAL A 195 11.54 12.78 6.38
C VAL A 195 12.24 14.00 6.99
N ALA A 196 11.64 14.59 8.01
CA ALA A 196 12.17 15.76 8.69
C ALA A 196 13.38 15.42 9.59
#